data_8125e98fe9be1e690feef31eb38b2d45
#
_entry.id   8125e98fe9be1e690feef31eb38b2d45
#
_cell.length_a   1.000
_cell.length_b   1.000
_cell.length_c   1.000
_cell.angle_alpha   90.00
_cell.angle_beta   90.00
_cell.angle_gamma   90.00
#
_symmetry.space_group_name_H-M   'P 1'
#
loop_
_entity.id
_entity.type
_entity.pdbx_description
1 polymer ?
#
loop_
_entity_poly.entity_id
_entity_poly.type
_entity_poly.pdbx_seq_one_letter_code
_entity_poly.pdbx_strand_id
1 'polypeptide(L)'
;MLRTIIDAFKVPELRNKILFTLGILALYRFGAYVPVPGIPFNEFANAFSSSGVSMTMLDLFTGGALSHFSVFSLGIKPYITASIIMQLMQGVIPAVGRWAKEGETGRKKITQVTRFLTLGLGLINAIGYLFLFKSSQYGVVFSSEVPEILTDIIVVFTLVAGTAFIMWMGELITQRGIGNGMSLIIFTSIISRVPSAIFSSVNLEADMGMGIAVTVLIIVVVLLCIPAIIFVERAQRRIPVNYAKRVQGRRVMGGQSTYIPLKVNAAGVIPIIFASCLIYFPAQLAALFNVGWLTAAADAMSSGWINWLLTLVLIVFFAYFYTSMVFNPEETSDNLRKQGGFIPGVRPGSATTQYIKRVINHITLPGGLFIALIAIVPSILFYFTGNQLIQAFGGTSILIMIGVALDTMSKIESQLKMHNYDGFFK
;
A
#
# COMPACT_ATOMS: atom_id res chain seq x y z
N MET A 1 -23.00 -2.62 -2.21
CA MET A 1 -21.77 -2.87 -2.94
C MET A 1 -21.97 -3.60 -4.27
N LEU A 2 -22.56 -4.80 -4.33
CA LEU A 2 -22.78 -5.51 -5.61
C LEU A 2 -23.65 -4.69 -6.59
N ARG A 3 -24.72 -4.08 -6.12
CA ARG A 3 -25.55 -3.18 -6.95
C ARG A 3 -24.77 -2.01 -7.53
N THR A 4 -23.89 -1.40 -6.74
CA THR A 4 -23.06 -0.27 -7.19
C THR A 4 -22.11 -0.68 -8.33
N ILE A 5 -21.53 -1.89 -8.26
CA ILE A 5 -20.69 -2.42 -9.34
C ILE A 5 -21.52 -2.66 -10.61
N ILE A 6 -22.70 -3.30 -10.48
CA ILE A 6 -23.58 -3.57 -11.61
C ILE A 6 -24.02 -2.24 -12.28
N ASP A 7 -24.36 -1.23 -11.48
CA ASP A 7 -24.78 0.07 -11.99
C ASP A 7 -23.60 0.84 -12.61
N ALA A 8 -22.37 0.68 -12.11
CA ALA A 8 -21.18 1.25 -12.72
C ALA A 8 -20.88 0.65 -14.11
N PHE A 9 -21.19 -0.63 -14.34
CA PHE A 9 -21.05 -1.25 -15.67
C PHE A 9 -22.11 -0.78 -16.68
N LYS A 10 -23.26 -0.24 -16.23
CA LYS A 10 -24.28 0.33 -17.11
C LYS A 10 -23.86 1.68 -17.69
N VAL A 11 -22.98 2.42 -17.00
CA VAL A 11 -22.48 3.72 -17.46
C VAL A 11 -21.28 3.50 -18.39
N PRO A 12 -21.34 3.86 -19.69
CA PRO A 12 -20.30 3.54 -20.67
C PRO A 12 -18.93 4.11 -20.29
N GLU A 13 -18.88 5.32 -19.73
CA GLU A 13 -17.64 5.97 -19.32
C GLU A 13 -16.94 5.21 -18.18
N LEU A 14 -17.69 4.84 -17.15
CA LEU A 14 -17.20 4.07 -16.00
C LEU A 14 -16.77 2.66 -16.43
N ARG A 15 -17.56 2.01 -17.29
CA ARG A 15 -17.23 0.71 -17.84
C ARG A 15 -15.88 0.73 -18.57
N ASN A 16 -15.66 1.72 -19.42
CA ASN A 16 -14.39 1.85 -20.15
C ASN A 16 -13.20 2.05 -19.21
N LYS A 17 -13.35 2.86 -18.15
CA LYS A 17 -12.31 3.05 -17.13
C LYS A 17 -12.03 1.76 -16.35
N ILE A 18 -13.08 0.99 -15.99
CA ILE A 18 -12.94 -0.31 -15.31
C ILE A 18 -12.21 -1.31 -16.21
N LEU A 19 -12.65 -1.46 -17.47
CA LEU A 19 -12.03 -2.38 -18.42
C LEU A 19 -10.58 -2.01 -18.72
N PHE A 20 -10.28 -0.72 -18.85
CA PHE A 20 -8.90 -0.24 -19.01
C PHE A 20 -8.02 -0.62 -17.81
N THR A 21 -8.53 -0.40 -16.59
CA THR A 21 -7.82 -0.78 -15.36
C THR A 21 -7.56 -2.28 -15.30
N LEU A 22 -8.58 -3.10 -15.57
CA LEU A 22 -8.44 -4.56 -15.60
C LEU A 22 -7.46 -5.03 -16.69
N GLY A 23 -7.48 -4.39 -17.87
CA GLY A 23 -6.54 -4.68 -18.95
C GLY A 23 -5.09 -4.43 -18.57
N ILE A 24 -4.79 -3.31 -17.90
CA ILE A 24 -3.43 -3.02 -17.42
C ILE A 24 -3.02 -4.00 -16.30
N LEU A 25 -3.93 -4.34 -15.38
CA LEU A 25 -3.64 -5.32 -14.33
C LEU A 25 -3.36 -6.72 -14.92
N ALA A 26 -4.07 -7.11 -15.96
CA ALA A 26 -3.79 -8.36 -16.69
C ALA A 26 -2.42 -8.31 -17.39
N LEU A 27 -2.08 -7.19 -18.01
CA LEU A 27 -0.75 -6.97 -18.61
C LEU A 27 0.37 -7.05 -17.56
N TYR A 28 0.17 -6.42 -16.40
CA TYR A 28 1.07 -6.53 -15.27
C TYR A 28 1.26 -7.98 -14.83
N ARG A 29 0.17 -8.73 -14.76
CA ARG A 29 0.22 -10.12 -14.36
C ARG A 29 0.95 -11.00 -15.37
N PHE A 30 0.73 -10.76 -16.67
CA PHE A 30 1.47 -11.41 -17.73
C PHE A 30 2.98 -11.15 -17.63
N GLY A 31 3.39 -9.90 -17.45
CA GLY A 31 4.81 -9.52 -17.31
C GLY A 31 5.50 -10.13 -16.09
N ALA A 32 4.74 -10.48 -15.03
CA ALA A 32 5.28 -11.16 -13.85
C ALA A 32 5.76 -12.61 -14.13
N TYR A 33 5.40 -13.21 -15.26
CA TYR A 33 5.86 -14.53 -15.71
C TYR A 33 6.93 -14.48 -16.81
N VAL A 34 7.28 -13.29 -17.31
CA VAL A 34 8.32 -13.13 -18.32
C VAL A 34 9.70 -13.20 -17.64
N PRO A 35 10.50 -14.25 -17.84
CA PRO A 35 11.79 -14.39 -17.16
C PRO A 35 12.80 -13.37 -17.68
N VAL A 36 13.77 -13.00 -16.83
CA VAL A 36 14.89 -12.17 -17.22
C VAL A 36 15.83 -12.97 -18.10
N PRO A 37 16.29 -12.43 -19.26
CA PRO A 37 17.22 -13.13 -20.13
C PRO A 37 18.54 -13.44 -19.43
N GLY A 38 19.09 -14.65 -19.68
CA GLY A 38 20.41 -15.05 -19.18
C GLY A 38 20.37 -15.79 -17.83
N ILE A 39 19.19 -16.09 -17.28
CA ILE A 39 19.05 -16.84 -16.03
C ILE A 39 18.29 -18.15 -16.29
N PRO A 40 18.85 -19.30 -15.89
CA PRO A 40 18.17 -20.59 -16.02
C PRO A 40 17.02 -20.67 -14.99
N PHE A 41 15.80 -20.72 -15.49
CA PHE A 41 14.56 -20.70 -14.69
C PHE A 41 14.52 -21.82 -13.63
N ASN A 42 14.88 -23.06 -14.03
CA ASN A 42 14.76 -24.21 -13.13
C ASN A 42 15.77 -24.16 -11.95
N GLU A 43 16.97 -23.70 -12.20
CA GLU A 43 18.00 -23.57 -11.16
C GLU A 43 17.62 -22.47 -10.17
N PHE A 44 17.12 -21.35 -10.68
CA PHE A 44 16.66 -20.25 -9.85
C PHE A 44 15.46 -20.65 -8.97
N ALA A 45 14.47 -21.34 -9.51
CA ALA A 45 13.31 -21.81 -8.76
C ALA A 45 13.70 -22.77 -7.62
N ASN A 46 14.67 -23.65 -7.86
CA ASN A 46 15.21 -24.55 -6.83
C ASN A 46 15.99 -23.80 -5.74
N ALA A 47 16.84 -22.86 -6.14
CA ALA A 47 17.58 -22.02 -5.19
C ALA A 47 16.65 -21.12 -4.35
N PHE A 48 15.58 -20.61 -4.97
CA PHE A 48 14.59 -19.80 -4.27
C PHE A 48 13.77 -20.61 -3.25
N SER A 49 13.39 -21.84 -3.58
CA SER A 49 12.61 -22.72 -2.68
C SER A 49 13.42 -23.13 -1.43
N SER A 50 14.76 -23.18 -1.52
CA SER A 50 15.66 -23.43 -0.40
C SER A 50 15.97 -22.17 0.44
N SER A 51 15.63 -20.97 -0.05
CA SER A 51 16.00 -19.70 0.54
C SER A 51 15.03 -19.25 1.62
N GLY A 52 14.80 -19.73 2.67
CA GLY A 52 14.08 -19.33 3.90
C GLY A 52 12.95 -18.29 3.81
N VAL A 53 12.33 -18.02 4.93
CA VAL A 53 11.12 -17.21 5.14
C VAL A 53 11.27 -15.76 4.64
N SER A 54 12.46 -15.16 4.75
CA SER A 54 12.68 -13.75 4.38
C SER A 54 12.46 -13.48 2.90
N MET A 55 12.87 -14.40 2.01
CA MET A 55 12.67 -14.28 0.56
C MET A 55 11.21 -14.45 0.16
N THR A 56 10.50 -15.36 0.81
CA THR A 56 9.08 -15.57 0.56
C THR A 56 8.25 -14.34 0.92
N MET A 57 8.61 -13.61 1.99
CA MET A 57 7.99 -12.35 2.35
C MET A 57 8.22 -11.25 1.32
N LEU A 58 9.44 -11.16 0.77
CA LEU A 58 9.75 -10.21 -0.29
C LEU A 58 8.92 -10.49 -1.57
N ASP A 59 8.71 -11.75 -1.86
CA ASP A 59 7.97 -12.20 -3.03
C ASP A 59 6.45 -11.97 -2.94
N LEU A 60 5.89 -11.86 -1.73
CA LEU A 60 4.48 -11.48 -1.55
C LEU A 60 4.15 -10.14 -2.21
N PHE A 61 5.01 -9.14 -2.07
CA PHE A 61 4.80 -7.82 -2.66
C PHE A 61 5.03 -7.78 -4.17
N THR A 62 5.77 -8.74 -4.72
CA THR A 62 5.99 -8.88 -6.16
C THR A 62 4.96 -9.78 -6.84
N GLY A 63 4.13 -10.47 -6.04
CA GLY A 63 3.08 -11.35 -6.57
C GLY A 63 3.61 -12.62 -7.23
N GLY A 64 4.78 -13.13 -6.81
CA GLY A 64 5.42 -14.31 -7.40
C GLY A 64 6.43 -13.98 -8.50
N ALA A 65 6.62 -12.71 -8.83
CA ALA A 65 7.57 -12.31 -9.85
C ALA A 65 9.03 -12.58 -9.43
N LEU A 66 9.33 -12.48 -8.14
CA LEU A 66 10.67 -12.74 -7.63
C LEU A 66 11.01 -14.24 -7.65
N SER A 67 10.07 -15.12 -7.30
CA SER A 67 10.28 -16.58 -7.33
C SER A 67 10.54 -17.11 -8.74
N HIS A 68 10.12 -16.40 -9.76
CA HIS A 68 10.38 -16.71 -11.17
C HIS A 68 11.50 -15.87 -11.80
N PHE A 69 12.14 -15.00 -11.02
CA PHE A 69 13.09 -13.99 -11.49
C PHE A 69 12.63 -13.33 -12.79
N SER A 70 11.44 -12.81 -12.75
CA SER A 70 10.84 -12.16 -13.92
C SER A 70 11.35 -10.72 -14.08
N VAL A 71 11.03 -10.12 -15.21
CA VAL A 71 11.30 -8.68 -15.49
C VAL A 71 10.72 -7.79 -14.37
N PHE A 72 9.67 -8.22 -13.69
CA PHE A 72 9.01 -7.51 -12.61
C PHE A 72 9.43 -7.95 -11.19
N SER A 73 10.55 -8.64 -11.04
CA SER A 73 11.04 -9.14 -9.73
C SER A 73 11.28 -8.07 -8.69
N LEU A 74 11.68 -6.86 -9.08
CA LEU A 74 11.77 -5.72 -8.16
C LEU A 74 10.40 -5.23 -7.71
N GLY A 75 9.35 -5.48 -8.51
CA GLY A 75 8.00 -5.05 -8.23
C GLY A 75 7.88 -3.53 -8.13
N ILE A 76 6.93 -3.09 -7.31
CA ILE A 76 6.62 -1.68 -7.07
C ILE A 76 7.42 -1.08 -5.90
N LYS A 77 8.22 -1.88 -5.16
CA LYS A 77 8.93 -1.45 -3.96
C LYS A 77 9.79 -0.20 -4.15
N PRO A 78 10.65 -0.08 -5.19
CA PRO A 78 11.46 1.12 -5.38
C PRO A 78 10.61 2.39 -5.49
N TYR A 79 9.45 2.32 -6.14
CA TYR A 79 8.52 3.44 -6.24
C TYR A 79 7.88 3.80 -4.90
N ILE A 80 7.46 2.79 -4.12
CA ILE A 80 6.89 3.03 -2.79
C ILE A 80 7.92 3.74 -1.91
N THR A 81 9.14 3.22 -1.85
CA THR A 81 10.24 3.83 -1.07
C THR A 81 10.53 5.26 -1.53
N ALA A 82 10.60 5.50 -2.85
CA ALA A 82 10.77 6.84 -3.41
C ALA A 82 9.63 7.79 -3.02
N SER A 83 8.39 7.31 -3.07
CA SER A 83 7.21 8.08 -2.68
C SER A 83 7.21 8.42 -1.19
N ILE A 84 7.62 7.47 -0.33
CA ILE A 84 7.79 7.69 1.11
C ILE A 84 8.84 8.77 1.36
N ILE A 85 10.02 8.64 0.76
CA ILE A 85 11.10 9.62 0.88
C ILE A 85 10.60 10.99 0.47
N MET A 86 9.92 11.12 -0.67
CA MET A 86 9.39 12.40 -1.12
C MET A 86 8.33 12.99 -0.19
N GLN A 87 7.48 12.16 0.41
CA GLN A 87 6.50 12.63 1.39
C GLN A 87 7.17 13.11 2.68
N LEU A 88 8.17 12.38 3.18
CA LEU A 88 8.96 12.83 4.33
C LEU A 88 9.70 14.13 4.04
N MET A 89 10.27 14.27 2.84
CA MET A 89 10.97 15.48 2.38
C MET A 89 10.05 16.71 2.32
N GLN A 90 8.75 16.54 2.07
CA GLN A 90 7.79 17.65 2.13
C GLN A 90 7.70 18.29 3.54
N GLY A 91 7.86 17.47 4.58
CA GLY A 91 7.88 17.97 5.98
C GLY A 91 9.21 18.55 6.41
N VAL A 92 10.34 18.09 5.83
CA VAL A 92 11.70 18.45 6.25
C VAL A 92 12.29 19.57 5.39
N ILE A 93 12.09 19.51 4.07
CA ILE A 93 12.67 20.48 3.14
C ILE A 93 11.64 21.53 2.74
N PRO A 94 11.85 22.82 3.13
CA PRO A 94 10.90 23.89 2.83
C PRO A 94 10.63 24.10 1.34
N ALA A 95 11.60 23.78 0.45
CA ALA A 95 11.44 23.87 -1.00
C ALA A 95 10.40 22.86 -1.49
N VAL A 96 10.49 21.60 -1.04
CA VAL A 96 9.55 20.53 -1.40
C VAL A 96 8.16 20.80 -0.79
N GLY A 97 8.11 21.33 0.43
CA GLY A 97 6.89 21.78 1.07
C GLY A 97 6.18 22.91 0.31
N ARG A 98 6.94 23.82 -0.34
CA ARG A 98 6.36 24.85 -1.23
C ARG A 98 5.74 24.22 -2.48
N TRP A 99 6.42 23.25 -3.12
CA TRP A 99 5.87 22.54 -4.27
C TRP A 99 4.54 21.86 -3.94
N ALA A 100 4.41 21.27 -2.76
CA ALA A 100 3.15 20.66 -2.33
C ALA A 100 1.98 21.65 -2.29
N LYS A 101 2.26 22.94 -2.05
CA LYS A 101 1.26 24.03 -2.00
C LYS A 101 1.02 24.71 -3.36
N GLU A 102 1.88 24.51 -4.37
CA GLU A 102 1.76 25.08 -5.71
C GLU A 102 0.64 24.45 -6.58
N GLY A 103 -0.15 23.52 -6.06
CA GLY A 103 -1.23 22.86 -6.77
C GLY A 103 -0.73 21.87 -7.84
N GLU A 104 -1.32 21.87 -9.04
CA GLU A 104 -0.99 20.91 -10.11
C GLU A 104 0.45 20.99 -10.60
N THR A 105 1.00 22.20 -10.72
CA THR A 105 2.39 22.41 -11.20
C THR A 105 3.39 21.82 -10.22
N GLY A 106 3.17 22.02 -8.92
CA GLY A 106 4.03 21.46 -7.89
C GLY A 106 3.89 19.93 -7.79
N ARG A 107 2.69 19.40 -7.94
CA ARG A 107 2.47 17.93 -8.01
C ARG A 107 3.23 17.29 -9.16
N LYS A 108 3.25 17.91 -10.34
CA LYS A 108 4.04 17.43 -11.50
C LYS A 108 5.53 17.37 -11.17
N LYS A 109 6.09 18.40 -10.51
CA LYS A 109 7.51 18.41 -10.07
C LYS A 109 7.79 17.27 -9.08
N ILE A 110 6.95 17.11 -8.06
CA ILE A 110 7.08 16.03 -7.06
C ILE A 110 7.04 14.66 -7.75
N THR A 111 6.08 14.42 -8.65
CA THR A 111 5.98 13.16 -9.40
C THR A 111 7.23 12.92 -10.25
N GLN A 112 7.76 13.94 -10.90
CA GLN A 112 8.97 13.81 -11.72
C GLN A 112 10.20 13.44 -10.88
N VAL A 113 10.40 14.09 -9.73
CA VAL A 113 11.49 13.75 -8.80
C VAL A 113 11.30 12.33 -8.25
N THR A 114 10.07 11.94 -7.91
CA THR A 114 9.74 10.58 -7.46
C THR A 114 10.13 9.54 -8.53
N ARG A 115 9.88 9.81 -9.81
CA ARG A 115 10.28 8.91 -10.91
C ARG A 115 11.79 8.72 -10.98
N PHE A 116 12.56 9.80 -10.93
CA PHE A 116 14.04 9.71 -10.95
C PHE A 116 14.56 8.97 -9.71
N LEU A 117 14.00 9.27 -8.54
CA LEU A 117 14.36 8.58 -7.31
C LEU A 117 14.03 7.07 -7.39
N THR A 118 12.89 6.73 -7.99
CA THR A 118 12.49 5.34 -8.23
C THR A 118 13.49 4.59 -9.10
N LEU A 119 13.94 5.20 -10.19
CA LEU A 119 14.94 4.58 -11.06
C LEU A 119 16.28 4.41 -10.35
N GLY A 120 16.72 5.40 -9.57
CA GLY A 120 17.95 5.31 -8.78
C GLY A 120 17.89 4.20 -7.72
N LEU A 121 16.78 4.14 -6.96
CA LEU A 121 16.56 3.06 -5.99
C LEU A 121 16.37 1.70 -6.67
N GLY A 122 15.72 1.67 -7.83
CA GLY A 122 15.59 0.48 -8.65
C GLY A 122 16.93 -0.09 -9.08
N LEU A 123 17.84 0.78 -9.51
CA LEU A 123 19.20 0.39 -9.88
C LEU A 123 19.98 -0.19 -8.69
N ILE A 124 19.93 0.45 -7.53
CA ILE A 124 20.57 -0.04 -6.30
C ILE A 124 20.01 -1.42 -5.91
N ASN A 125 18.68 -1.58 -5.93
CA ASN A 125 18.05 -2.85 -5.61
C ASN A 125 18.35 -3.95 -6.64
N ALA A 126 18.41 -3.60 -7.95
CA ALA A 126 18.78 -4.55 -9.01
C ALA A 126 20.20 -5.11 -8.82
N ILE A 127 21.15 -4.21 -8.53
CA ILE A 127 22.53 -4.59 -8.23
C ILE A 127 22.56 -5.48 -6.97
N GLY A 128 21.78 -5.13 -5.94
CA GLY A 128 21.68 -5.93 -4.72
C GLY A 128 21.16 -7.34 -4.95
N TYR A 129 20.12 -7.49 -5.74
CA TYR A 129 19.62 -8.82 -6.09
C TYR A 129 20.62 -9.64 -6.90
N LEU A 130 21.33 -9.00 -7.82
CA LEU A 130 22.38 -9.66 -8.59
C LEU A 130 23.48 -10.22 -7.68
N PHE A 131 24.02 -9.42 -6.76
CA PHE A 131 25.02 -9.89 -5.80
C PHE A 131 24.48 -10.96 -4.87
N LEU A 132 23.26 -10.82 -4.40
CA LEU A 132 22.62 -11.78 -3.51
C LEU A 132 22.51 -13.17 -4.18
N PHE A 133 22.05 -13.24 -5.42
CA PHE A 133 21.87 -14.52 -6.13
C PHE A 133 23.17 -15.12 -6.66
N LYS A 134 24.19 -14.30 -6.94
CA LYS A 134 25.55 -14.77 -7.23
C LYS A 134 26.32 -15.26 -6.01
N SER A 135 25.90 -14.88 -4.80
CA SER A 135 26.53 -15.32 -3.56
C SER A 135 26.53 -16.85 -3.49
N SER A 136 27.61 -17.42 -2.93
CA SER A 136 27.77 -18.87 -2.75
C SER A 136 26.64 -19.55 -1.96
N GLN A 137 25.81 -18.76 -1.30
CA GLN A 137 24.65 -19.24 -0.55
C GLN A 137 23.50 -19.70 -1.47
N TYR A 138 23.34 -19.09 -2.65
CA TYR A 138 22.29 -19.44 -3.59
C TYR A 138 22.80 -20.12 -4.86
N GLY A 139 24.08 -19.94 -5.20
CA GLY A 139 24.79 -20.69 -6.24
C GLY A 139 24.17 -20.68 -7.63
N VAL A 140 23.40 -19.65 -7.95
CA VAL A 140 22.77 -19.56 -9.29
C VAL A 140 23.85 -19.21 -10.32
N VAL A 141 24.15 -20.16 -11.19
CA VAL A 141 25.09 -19.96 -12.29
C VAL A 141 24.35 -19.25 -13.43
N PHE A 142 24.77 -18.03 -13.75
CA PHE A 142 24.28 -17.32 -14.92
C PHE A 142 24.83 -17.97 -16.19
N SER A 143 24.05 -17.91 -17.29
CA SER A 143 24.37 -18.58 -18.56
C SER A 143 25.83 -18.47 -18.97
N SER A 144 26.47 -19.61 -19.27
CA SER A 144 27.89 -19.69 -19.64
C SER A 144 28.18 -19.25 -21.10
N GLU A 145 27.16 -18.99 -21.89
CA GLU A 145 27.32 -18.67 -23.33
C GLU A 145 27.72 -17.20 -23.58
N VAL A 146 27.55 -16.32 -22.60
CA VAL A 146 27.80 -14.88 -22.70
C VAL A 146 28.80 -14.45 -21.64
N PRO A 147 29.70 -13.46 -21.90
CA PRO A 147 30.57 -12.93 -20.88
C PRO A 147 29.80 -12.49 -19.61
N GLU A 148 30.26 -12.90 -18.46
CA GLU A 148 29.58 -12.69 -17.17
C GLU A 148 29.19 -11.22 -16.93
N ILE A 149 30.08 -10.29 -17.25
CA ILE A 149 29.84 -8.85 -17.13
C ILE A 149 28.67 -8.37 -18.00
N LEU A 150 28.54 -8.92 -19.20
CA LEU A 150 27.47 -8.55 -20.12
C LEU A 150 26.11 -9.07 -19.62
N THR A 151 26.09 -10.29 -19.08
CA THR A 151 24.89 -10.87 -18.46
C THR A 151 24.44 -10.03 -17.26
N ASP A 152 25.37 -9.59 -16.41
CA ASP A 152 25.08 -8.74 -15.25
C ASP A 152 24.44 -7.40 -15.68
N ILE A 153 25.00 -6.77 -16.69
CA ILE A 153 24.47 -5.51 -17.23
C ILE A 153 23.05 -5.72 -17.80
N ILE A 154 22.84 -6.81 -18.54
CA ILE A 154 21.51 -7.12 -19.11
C ILE A 154 20.49 -7.35 -17.98
N VAL A 155 20.83 -8.13 -16.95
CA VAL A 155 19.96 -8.41 -15.81
C VAL A 155 19.58 -7.10 -15.09
N VAL A 156 20.57 -6.29 -14.72
CA VAL A 156 20.31 -5.02 -14.01
C VAL A 156 19.44 -4.10 -14.85
N PHE A 157 19.77 -3.95 -16.14
CA PHE A 157 19.00 -3.07 -17.03
C PHE A 157 17.56 -3.56 -17.23
N THR A 158 17.37 -4.87 -17.37
CA THR A 158 16.04 -5.49 -17.52
C THR A 158 15.18 -5.27 -16.28
N LEU A 159 15.75 -5.45 -15.08
CA LEU A 159 15.04 -5.23 -13.82
C LEU A 159 14.66 -3.76 -13.61
N VAL A 160 15.55 -2.83 -13.93
CA VAL A 160 15.27 -1.38 -13.85
C VAL A 160 14.21 -0.98 -14.87
N ALA A 161 14.30 -1.49 -16.10
CA ALA A 161 13.30 -1.26 -17.14
C ALA A 161 11.92 -1.81 -16.71
N GLY A 162 11.88 -3.00 -16.08
CA GLY A 162 10.67 -3.58 -15.52
C GLY A 162 10.04 -2.69 -14.46
N THR A 163 10.83 -2.15 -13.54
CA THR A 163 10.35 -1.20 -12.52
C THR A 163 9.79 0.08 -13.14
N ALA A 164 10.49 0.63 -14.14
CA ALA A 164 10.01 1.81 -14.87
C ALA A 164 8.66 1.54 -15.57
N PHE A 165 8.51 0.35 -16.14
CA PHE A 165 7.28 -0.05 -16.81
C PHE A 165 6.11 -0.25 -15.83
N ILE A 166 6.35 -0.87 -14.66
CA ILE A 166 5.34 -0.98 -13.59
C ILE A 166 4.91 0.41 -13.10
N MET A 167 5.87 1.30 -12.87
CA MET A 167 5.59 2.69 -12.47
C MET A 167 4.70 3.40 -13.52
N TRP A 168 5.05 3.27 -14.80
CA TRP A 168 4.26 3.85 -15.89
C TRP A 168 2.84 3.27 -15.96
N MET A 169 2.67 1.94 -15.81
CA MET A 169 1.37 1.30 -15.75
C MET A 169 0.52 1.81 -14.57
N GLY A 170 1.12 1.95 -13.38
CA GLY A 170 0.42 2.49 -12.21
C GLY A 170 -0.03 3.94 -12.39
N GLU A 171 0.79 4.77 -13.04
CA GLU A 171 0.42 6.13 -13.37
C GLU A 171 -0.70 6.19 -14.42
N LEU A 172 -0.66 5.33 -15.44
CA LEU A 172 -1.73 5.22 -16.44
C LEU A 172 -3.08 4.86 -15.80
N ILE A 173 -3.10 3.89 -14.88
CA ILE A 173 -4.33 3.55 -14.14
C ILE A 173 -4.82 4.77 -13.36
N THR A 174 -3.92 5.49 -12.68
CA THR A 174 -4.30 6.67 -11.87
C THR A 174 -4.85 7.81 -12.74
N GLN A 175 -4.33 7.99 -13.95
CA GLN A 175 -4.75 9.07 -14.86
C GLN A 175 -6.02 8.73 -15.65
N ARG A 176 -6.13 7.52 -16.17
CA ARG A 176 -7.18 7.11 -17.11
C ARG A 176 -8.11 6.02 -16.59
N GLY A 177 -7.72 5.34 -15.53
CA GLY A 177 -8.48 4.26 -14.89
C GLY A 177 -9.29 4.73 -13.69
N ILE A 178 -9.51 3.81 -12.76
CA ILE A 178 -10.22 4.04 -11.50
C ILE A 178 -9.28 3.76 -10.33
N GLY A 179 -9.26 4.66 -9.38
CA GLY A 179 -8.54 4.45 -8.12
C GLY A 179 -7.09 4.94 -8.16
N ASN A 180 -6.29 4.41 -7.23
CA ASN A 180 -4.85 4.62 -7.20
C ASN A 180 -4.17 3.42 -7.87
N GLY A 181 -3.55 3.63 -9.03
CA GLY A 181 -2.97 2.56 -9.82
C GLY A 181 -1.89 1.78 -9.09
N MET A 182 -1.07 2.47 -8.29
CA MET A 182 -0.01 1.82 -7.51
C MET A 182 -0.60 0.88 -6.45
N SER A 183 -1.62 1.34 -5.73
CA SER A 183 -2.32 0.52 -4.75
C SER A 183 -3.01 -0.69 -5.38
N LEU A 184 -3.58 -0.53 -6.58
CA LEU A 184 -4.22 -1.64 -7.32
C LEU A 184 -3.21 -2.66 -7.82
N ILE A 185 -2.01 -2.26 -8.21
CA ILE A 185 -0.93 -3.19 -8.58
C ILE A 185 -0.50 -4.01 -7.36
N ILE A 186 -0.34 -3.39 -6.17
CA ILE A 186 -0.04 -4.10 -4.92
C ILE A 186 -1.17 -5.09 -4.57
N PHE A 187 -2.42 -4.63 -4.66
CA PHE A 187 -3.60 -5.47 -4.45
C PHE A 187 -3.59 -6.71 -5.35
N THR A 188 -3.32 -6.53 -6.65
CA THR A 188 -3.25 -7.62 -7.61
C THR A 188 -2.10 -8.58 -7.32
N SER A 189 -0.95 -8.07 -6.88
CA SER A 189 0.19 -8.86 -6.46
C SER A 189 -0.15 -9.77 -5.29
N ILE A 190 -0.81 -9.22 -4.26
CA ILE A 190 -1.19 -9.98 -3.07
C ILE A 190 -2.25 -11.04 -3.41
N ILE A 191 -3.31 -10.63 -4.10
CA ILE A 191 -4.44 -11.54 -4.40
C ILE A 191 -4.03 -12.72 -5.27
N SER A 192 -3.05 -12.52 -6.14
CA SER A 192 -2.58 -13.57 -7.04
C SER A 192 -1.82 -14.70 -6.33
N ARG A 193 -1.32 -14.45 -5.12
CA ARG A 193 -0.65 -15.45 -4.29
C ARG A 193 -1.60 -16.29 -3.46
N VAL A 194 -2.81 -15.81 -3.21
CA VAL A 194 -3.79 -16.48 -2.38
C VAL A 194 -4.12 -17.90 -2.85
N PRO A 195 -4.41 -18.15 -4.15
CA PRO A 195 -4.71 -19.49 -4.60
C PRO A 195 -3.56 -20.48 -4.38
N SER A 196 -2.33 -20.09 -4.75
CA SER A 196 -1.15 -20.94 -4.59
C SER A 196 -0.85 -21.25 -3.12
N ALA A 197 -1.03 -20.29 -2.22
CA ALA A 197 -0.86 -20.49 -0.79
C ALA A 197 -1.91 -21.46 -0.20
N ILE A 198 -3.15 -21.42 -0.67
CA ILE A 198 -4.18 -22.38 -0.26
C ILE A 198 -3.80 -23.79 -0.71
N PHE A 199 -3.40 -23.97 -1.96
CA PHE A 199 -3.01 -25.28 -2.47
C PHE A 199 -1.77 -25.83 -1.77
N SER A 200 -0.76 -25.00 -1.49
CA SER A 200 0.46 -25.44 -0.81
C SER A 200 0.20 -25.84 0.64
N SER A 201 -0.67 -25.14 1.37
CA SER A 201 -0.97 -25.43 2.77
C SER A 201 -1.69 -26.79 2.96
N VAL A 202 -2.49 -27.20 2.00
CA VAL A 202 -3.19 -28.52 2.04
C VAL A 202 -2.21 -29.67 1.79
N ASN A 203 -1.16 -29.45 0.99
CA ASN A 203 -0.25 -30.52 0.55
C ASN A 203 0.99 -30.69 1.46
N LEU A 204 1.30 -29.77 2.35
CA LEU A 204 2.55 -29.72 3.11
C LEU A 204 2.55 -30.53 4.42
N GLU A 205 1.40 -30.94 4.93
CA GLU A 205 1.35 -31.69 6.18
C GLU A 205 1.20 -33.19 5.92
N ALA A 206 2.07 -33.98 6.59
CA ALA A 206 2.12 -35.45 6.49
C ALA A 206 0.80 -36.12 6.93
N ASP A 207 -0.01 -35.44 7.76
CA ASP A 207 -1.36 -35.83 8.15
C ASP A 207 -2.39 -34.92 7.47
N MET A 208 -3.01 -35.40 6.41
CA MET A 208 -4.04 -34.65 5.66
C MET A 208 -5.17 -34.11 6.54
N GLY A 209 -5.53 -34.77 7.62
CA GLY A 209 -6.59 -34.34 8.54
C GLY A 209 -6.24 -33.12 9.35
N MET A 210 -5.01 -33.02 9.85
CA MET A 210 -4.53 -31.88 10.62
C MET A 210 -4.32 -30.66 9.75
N GLY A 211 -3.77 -30.84 8.54
CA GLY A 211 -3.55 -29.76 7.58
C GLY A 211 -4.83 -29.09 7.10
N ILE A 212 -5.87 -29.89 6.84
CA ILE A 212 -7.20 -29.36 6.48
C ILE A 212 -7.81 -28.58 7.64
N ALA A 213 -7.71 -29.09 8.87
CA ALA A 213 -8.26 -28.41 10.05
C ALA A 213 -7.60 -27.05 10.31
N VAL A 214 -6.27 -26.98 10.23
CA VAL A 214 -5.50 -25.72 10.36
C VAL A 214 -5.84 -24.75 9.24
N THR A 215 -5.92 -25.23 8.00
CA THR A 215 -6.29 -24.39 6.83
C THR A 215 -7.69 -23.81 7.00
N VAL A 216 -8.68 -24.60 7.42
CA VAL A 216 -10.04 -24.15 7.69
C VAL A 216 -10.06 -23.11 8.83
N LEU A 217 -9.33 -23.35 9.91
CA LEU A 217 -9.23 -22.40 11.02
C LEU A 217 -8.65 -21.04 10.55
N ILE A 218 -7.60 -21.05 9.73
CA ILE A 218 -7.00 -19.83 9.18
C ILE A 218 -8.01 -19.07 8.31
N ILE A 219 -8.72 -19.77 7.43
CA ILE A 219 -9.75 -19.16 6.58
C ILE A 219 -10.86 -18.53 7.43
N VAL A 220 -11.30 -19.20 8.50
CA VAL A 220 -12.30 -18.65 9.42
C VAL A 220 -11.77 -17.39 10.10
N VAL A 221 -10.55 -17.39 10.60
CA VAL A 221 -9.92 -16.19 11.21
C VAL A 221 -9.85 -15.04 10.21
N VAL A 222 -9.41 -15.29 8.98
CA VAL A 222 -9.37 -14.28 7.90
C VAL A 222 -10.78 -13.73 7.62
N LEU A 223 -11.78 -14.58 7.50
CA LEU A 223 -13.18 -14.17 7.30
C LEU A 223 -13.72 -13.33 8.44
N LEU A 224 -13.31 -13.57 9.69
CA LEU A 224 -13.65 -12.73 10.84
C LEU A 224 -12.90 -11.39 10.86
N CYS A 225 -11.66 -11.37 10.41
CA CYS A 225 -10.89 -10.13 10.32
C CYS A 225 -11.46 -9.15 9.27
N ILE A 226 -11.99 -9.65 8.15
CA ILE A 226 -12.53 -8.80 7.07
C ILE A 226 -13.61 -7.82 7.58
N PRO A 227 -14.72 -8.25 8.22
CA PRO A 227 -15.74 -7.32 8.70
C PRO A 227 -15.22 -6.40 9.81
N ALA A 228 -14.29 -6.85 10.65
CA ALA A 228 -13.67 -6.00 11.67
C ALA A 228 -12.87 -4.85 11.05
N ILE A 229 -12.08 -5.14 10.02
CA ILE A 229 -11.33 -4.12 9.27
C ILE A 229 -12.29 -3.16 8.57
N ILE A 230 -13.31 -3.66 7.88
CA ILE A 230 -14.30 -2.83 7.18
C ILE A 230 -15.03 -1.90 8.16
N PHE A 231 -15.36 -2.39 9.35
CA PHE A 231 -16.03 -1.60 10.37
C PHE A 231 -15.18 -0.41 10.82
N VAL A 232 -13.90 -0.63 11.13
CA VAL A 232 -13.01 0.45 11.58
C VAL A 232 -12.62 1.39 10.42
N GLU A 233 -12.39 0.86 9.22
CA GLU A 233 -12.03 1.67 8.04
C GLU A 233 -13.17 2.61 7.62
N ARG A 234 -14.43 2.19 7.83
CA ARG A 234 -15.61 3.03 7.58
C ARG A 234 -16.00 3.90 8.75
N ALA A 235 -15.47 3.66 9.94
CA ALA A 235 -15.79 4.43 11.13
C ALA A 235 -15.37 5.90 10.96
N GLN A 236 -16.29 6.81 11.26
CA GLN A 236 -16.05 8.25 11.18
C GLN A 236 -16.64 8.98 12.37
N ARG A 237 -15.90 9.93 12.91
CA ARG A 237 -16.41 10.89 13.89
C ARG A 237 -17.02 12.07 13.15
N ARG A 238 -18.31 12.32 13.34
CA ARG A 238 -19.01 13.46 12.74
C ARG A 238 -18.98 14.64 13.70
N ILE A 239 -18.35 15.73 13.30
CA ILE A 239 -18.35 16.99 14.06
C ILE A 239 -19.48 17.87 13.50
N PRO A 240 -20.50 18.24 14.30
CA PRO A 240 -21.59 19.09 13.82
C PRO A 240 -21.06 20.52 13.56
N VAL A 241 -21.48 21.09 12.44
CA VAL A 241 -21.17 22.45 12.04
C VAL A 241 -22.48 23.15 11.70
N ASN A 242 -22.70 24.32 12.32
CA ASN A 242 -23.84 25.15 12.05
C ASN A 242 -23.42 26.36 11.22
N TYR A 243 -24.21 26.70 10.21
CA TYR A 243 -24.03 27.92 9.44
C TYR A 243 -25.05 28.98 9.89
N ALA A 244 -24.58 30.21 10.00
CA ALA A 244 -25.44 31.31 10.39
C ALA A 244 -26.55 31.54 9.35
N LYS A 245 -27.79 31.74 9.82
CA LYS A 245 -28.89 32.11 8.96
C LYS A 245 -28.68 33.53 8.45
N ARG A 246 -28.67 33.75 7.14
CA ARG A 246 -28.72 35.07 6.53
C ARG A 246 -30.13 35.39 6.12
N VAL A 247 -30.67 36.48 6.65
CA VAL A 247 -31.95 37.02 6.25
C VAL A 247 -31.68 38.08 5.19
N GLN A 248 -32.12 37.85 3.96
CA GLN A 248 -32.04 38.81 2.86
C GLN A 248 -33.47 39.18 2.43
N GLY A 249 -33.96 40.28 2.97
CA GLY A 249 -35.35 40.69 2.81
C GLY A 249 -36.34 39.71 3.47
N ARG A 250 -37.35 39.26 2.74
CA ARG A 250 -38.32 38.25 3.21
C ARG A 250 -37.86 36.80 3.12
N ARG A 251 -36.69 36.53 2.52
CA ARG A 251 -36.18 35.17 2.34
C ARG A 251 -35.10 34.89 3.39
N VAL A 252 -35.27 33.78 4.12
CA VAL A 252 -34.26 33.24 5.03
C VAL A 252 -33.40 32.24 4.22
N MET A 253 -32.17 32.63 3.93
CA MET A 253 -31.20 31.75 3.29
C MET A 253 -30.22 31.23 4.32
N GLY A 254 -29.86 29.94 4.26
CA GLY A 254 -28.90 29.30 5.16
C GLY A 254 -29.55 28.69 6.40
N GLY A 255 -28.73 28.29 7.37
CA GLY A 255 -29.21 27.64 8.58
C GLY A 255 -29.25 26.10 8.48
N GLN A 256 -28.67 25.52 7.42
CA GLN A 256 -28.48 24.07 7.38
C GLN A 256 -27.32 23.67 8.32
N SER A 257 -27.61 22.74 9.22
CA SER A 257 -26.57 22.06 9.98
C SER A 257 -25.95 20.97 9.12
N THR A 258 -24.65 20.99 9.00
CA THR A 258 -23.88 19.94 8.33
C THR A 258 -22.88 19.32 9.31
N TYR A 259 -22.08 18.37 8.88
CA TYR A 259 -21.04 17.78 9.72
C TYR A 259 -19.74 17.59 8.94
N ILE A 260 -18.61 17.70 9.66
CA ILE A 260 -17.30 17.33 9.14
C ILE A 260 -17.06 15.86 9.49
N PRO A 261 -16.96 14.97 8.48
CA PRO A 261 -16.62 13.57 8.73
C PRO A 261 -15.12 13.41 8.92
N LEU A 262 -14.68 13.04 10.14
CA LEU A 262 -13.30 12.66 10.42
C LEU A 262 -13.23 11.13 10.47
N LYS A 263 -12.54 10.51 9.53
CA LYS A 263 -12.31 9.06 9.53
C LYS A 263 -11.44 8.67 10.71
N VAL A 264 -11.73 7.54 11.36
CA VAL A 264 -10.91 6.96 12.45
C VAL A 264 -9.54 6.58 11.89
N ASN A 265 -9.52 5.98 10.71
CA ASN A 265 -8.30 5.75 9.95
C ASN A 265 -8.23 6.74 8.78
N ALA A 266 -7.79 7.99 9.05
CA ALA A 266 -7.60 9.00 8.01
C ALA A 266 -6.38 8.70 7.12
N ALA A 267 -5.42 7.95 7.65
CA ALA A 267 -4.18 7.58 6.97
C ALA A 267 -4.34 6.38 6.02
N GLY A 268 -5.43 5.61 6.13
CA GLY A 268 -5.68 4.42 5.33
C GLY A 268 -4.62 3.34 5.54
N VAL A 269 -4.20 2.68 4.46
CA VAL A 269 -3.19 1.59 4.49
C VAL A 269 -1.74 2.08 4.38
N ILE A 270 -1.52 3.37 4.16
CA ILE A 270 -0.18 3.95 3.93
C ILE A 270 0.77 3.75 5.12
N PRO A 271 0.37 3.93 6.39
CA PRO A 271 1.24 3.68 7.54
C PRO A 271 1.77 2.25 7.60
N ILE A 272 0.98 1.27 7.18
CA ILE A 272 1.37 -0.13 7.17
C ILE A 272 2.45 -0.38 6.12
N ILE A 273 2.26 0.18 4.92
CA ILE A 273 3.22 0.06 3.84
C ILE A 273 4.56 0.69 4.24
N PHE A 274 4.52 1.87 4.90
CA PHE A 274 5.71 2.55 5.38
C PHE A 274 6.43 1.76 6.46
N ALA A 275 5.71 1.25 7.45
CA ALA A 275 6.28 0.42 8.51
C ALA A 275 6.94 -0.84 7.92
N SER A 276 6.26 -1.53 7.00
CA SER A 276 6.80 -2.71 6.34
C SER A 276 8.06 -2.38 5.53
N CYS A 277 8.06 -1.32 4.74
CA CYS A 277 9.24 -0.91 3.97
C CYS A 277 10.43 -0.61 4.88
N LEU A 278 10.20 0.07 6.02
CA LEU A 278 11.28 0.42 6.94
C LEU A 278 11.84 -0.80 7.68
N ILE A 279 11.00 -1.76 8.05
CA ILE A 279 11.42 -3.01 8.71
C ILE A 279 12.28 -3.86 7.77
N TYR A 280 11.93 -3.92 6.48
CA TYR A 280 12.69 -4.71 5.51
C TYR A 280 13.93 -4.00 4.93
N PHE A 281 14.06 -2.69 5.14
CA PHE A 281 15.20 -1.91 4.62
C PHE A 281 16.57 -2.38 5.14
N PRO A 282 16.77 -2.68 6.45
CA PRO A 282 18.03 -3.22 6.94
C PRO A 282 18.36 -4.59 6.33
N ALA A 283 17.38 -5.44 6.09
CA ALA A 283 17.59 -6.73 5.45
C ALA A 283 18.08 -6.57 3.99
N GLN A 284 17.58 -5.58 3.27
CA GLN A 284 18.07 -5.26 1.92
C GLN A 284 19.50 -4.74 1.95
N LEU A 285 19.85 -3.88 2.91
CA LEU A 285 21.23 -3.39 3.07
C LEU A 285 22.18 -4.51 3.51
N ALA A 286 21.74 -5.40 4.38
CA ALA A 286 22.51 -6.57 4.80
C ALA A 286 22.86 -7.48 3.61
N ALA A 287 21.89 -7.70 2.72
CA ALA A 287 22.10 -8.46 1.49
C ALA A 287 23.10 -7.81 0.52
N LEU A 288 23.13 -6.45 0.47
CA LEU A 288 24.06 -5.70 -0.37
C LEU A 288 25.50 -5.71 0.16
N PHE A 289 25.68 -5.45 1.46
CA PHE A 289 27.00 -5.19 2.03
C PHE A 289 27.61 -6.41 2.70
N ASN A 290 26.83 -7.45 2.97
CA ASN A 290 27.23 -8.71 3.63
C ASN A 290 28.06 -8.49 4.92
N VAL A 291 27.65 -7.51 5.73
CA VAL A 291 28.35 -7.13 6.98
C VAL A 291 27.67 -7.79 8.17
N GLY A 292 28.41 -8.55 8.95
CA GLY A 292 27.88 -9.43 10.02
C GLY A 292 27.00 -8.71 11.07
N TRP A 293 27.32 -7.48 11.49
CA TRP A 293 26.45 -6.75 12.42
C TRP A 293 25.11 -6.32 11.77
N LEU A 294 25.12 -6.06 10.46
CA LEU A 294 23.92 -5.63 9.72
C LEU A 294 22.99 -6.82 9.45
N THR A 295 23.55 -8.00 9.18
CA THR A 295 22.77 -9.26 9.07
C THR A 295 22.13 -9.62 10.42
N ALA A 296 22.89 -9.54 11.52
CA ALA A 296 22.35 -9.77 12.86
C ALA A 296 21.23 -8.77 13.23
N ALA A 297 21.38 -7.50 12.88
CA ALA A 297 20.35 -6.49 13.08
C ALA A 297 19.10 -6.77 12.21
N ALA A 298 19.29 -7.16 10.94
CA ALA A 298 18.21 -7.51 10.03
C ALA A 298 17.43 -8.73 10.53
N ASP A 299 18.10 -9.77 10.99
CA ASP A 299 17.48 -10.98 11.54
C ASP A 299 16.71 -10.68 12.82
N ALA A 300 17.25 -9.86 13.71
CA ALA A 300 16.56 -9.41 14.93
C ALA A 300 15.31 -8.58 14.64
N MET A 301 15.34 -7.75 13.58
CA MET A 301 14.21 -6.92 13.18
C MET A 301 13.17 -7.69 12.36
N SER A 302 13.54 -8.79 11.69
CA SER A 302 12.65 -9.56 10.82
C SER A 302 11.90 -10.67 11.53
N SER A 303 12.33 -11.10 12.72
CA SER A 303 11.77 -12.25 13.43
C SER A 303 11.53 -11.98 14.93
N GLY A 304 10.59 -12.72 15.51
CA GLY A 304 10.29 -12.73 16.94
C GLY A 304 9.55 -11.50 17.47
N TRP A 305 9.59 -11.34 18.79
CA TRP A 305 8.86 -10.29 19.52
C TRP A 305 9.33 -8.86 19.20
N ILE A 306 10.60 -8.71 18.80
CA ILE A 306 11.16 -7.42 18.39
C ILE A 306 10.47 -6.91 17.13
N ASN A 307 10.23 -7.79 16.15
CA ASN A 307 9.47 -7.45 14.94
C ASN A 307 8.06 -6.97 15.28
N TRP A 308 7.37 -7.65 16.18
CA TRP A 308 5.99 -7.27 16.57
C TRP A 308 5.95 -5.91 17.24
N LEU A 309 6.86 -5.68 18.20
CA LEU A 309 6.96 -4.39 18.90
C LEU A 309 7.33 -3.26 17.92
N LEU A 310 8.29 -3.48 17.05
CA LEU A 310 8.73 -2.51 16.07
C LEU A 310 7.61 -2.18 15.07
N THR A 311 6.89 -3.20 14.60
CA THR A 311 5.73 -3.04 13.72
C THR A 311 4.65 -2.19 14.39
N LEU A 312 4.33 -2.45 15.66
CA LEU A 312 3.35 -1.68 16.42
C LEU A 312 3.77 -0.22 16.52
N VAL A 313 4.99 0.04 16.98
CA VAL A 313 5.51 1.39 17.17
C VAL A 313 5.54 2.16 15.84
N LEU A 314 6.05 1.54 14.77
CA LEU A 314 6.14 2.17 13.46
C LEU A 314 4.77 2.46 12.84
N ILE A 315 3.82 1.54 12.92
CA ILE A 315 2.46 1.77 12.39
C ILE A 315 1.80 2.94 13.12
N VAL A 316 1.87 2.97 14.46
CA VAL A 316 1.29 4.08 15.24
C VAL A 316 2.00 5.39 14.91
N PHE A 317 3.34 5.39 14.86
CA PHE A 317 4.12 6.58 14.50
C PHE A 317 3.72 7.12 13.12
N PHE A 318 3.69 6.26 12.10
CA PHE A 318 3.31 6.67 10.74
C PHE A 318 1.84 7.05 10.62
N ALA A 319 0.95 6.46 11.41
CA ALA A 319 -0.45 6.87 11.45
C ALA A 319 -0.59 8.33 11.92
N TYR A 320 0.12 8.72 12.99
CA TYR A 320 0.15 10.11 13.45
C TYR A 320 0.82 11.04 12.45
N PHE A 321 1.99 10.62 11.95
CA PHE A 321 2.75 11.41 10.99
C PHE A 321 1.92 11.70 9.73
N TYR A 322 1.34 10.68 9.13
CA TYR A 322 0.56 10.82 7.90
C TYR A 322 -0.73 11.61 8.13
N THR A 323 -1.42 11.37 9.23
CA THR A 323 -2.63 12.13 9.57
C THR A 323 -2.32 13.62 9.72
N SER A 324 -1.17 13.99 10.31
CA SER A 324 -0.75 15.39 10.45
C SER A 324 -0.40 16.05 9.11
N MET A 325 0.03 15.27 8.10
CA MET A 325 0.32 15.79 6.76
C MET A 325 -0.93 15.95 5.90
N VAL A 326 -1.85 14.98 5.97
CA VAL A 326 -3.04 14.95 5.11
C VAL A 326 -4.10 15.92 5.60
N PHE A 327 -4.23 16.08 6.89
CA PHE A 327 -5.25 16.93 7.49
C PHE A 327 -4.63 18.17 8.16
N ASN A 328 -4.93 19.34 7.60
CA ASN A 328 -4.51 20.62 8.17
C ASN A 328 -5.66 21.25 8.97
N PRO A 329 -5.62 21.21 10.34
CA PRO A 329 -6.67 21.76 11.17
C PRO A 329 -6.82 23.28 11.03
N GLU A 330 -5.72 24.01 10.75
CA GLU A 330 -5.75 25.45 10.58
C GLU A 330 -6.51 25.86 9.34
N GLU A 331 -6.18 25.25 8.19
CA GLU A 331 -6.84 25.51 6.93
C GLU A 331 -8.34 25.15 7.00
N THR A 332 -8.68 24.04 7.65
CA THR A 332 -10.08 23.63 7.86
C THR A 332 -10.84 24.65 8.71
N SER A 333 -10.23 25.14 9.81
CA SER A 333 -10.82 26.14 10.67
C SER A 333 -11.02 27.49 9.96
N ASP A 334 -10.04 27.91 9.14
CA ASP A 334 -10.13 29.14 8.36
C ASP A 334 -11.18 29.05 7.25
N ASN A 335 -11.30 27.92 6.59
CA ASN A 335 -12.33 27.69 5.59
C ASN A 335 -13.73 27.72 6.20
N LEU A 336 -13.92 27.09 7.37
CA LEU A 336 -15.17 27.18 8.13
C LEU A 336 -15.51 28.64 8.48
N ARG A 337 -14.53 29.39 8.99
CA ARG A 337 -14.72 30.81 9.35
C ARG A 337 -15.11 31.65 8.13
N LYS A 338 -14.43 31.47 7.00
CA LYS A 338 -14.72 32.18 5.74
C LYS A 338 -16.14 31.88 5.23
N GLN A 339 -16.64 30.67 5.44
CA GLN A 339 -17.98 30.25 5.04
C GLN A 339 -19.06 30.60 6.08
N GLY A 340 -18.68 31.22 7.20
CA GLY A 340 -19.61 31.56 8.29
C GLY A 340 -20.11 30.36 9.08
N GLY A 341 -19.39 29.22 9.00
CA GLY A 341 -19.65 28.03 9.80
C GLY A 341 -18.99 28.08 11.16
N PHE A 342 -19.62 27.52 12.17
CA PHE A 342 -19.07 27.39 13.52
C PHE A 342 -19.46 26.04 14.14
N ILE A 343 -18.60 25.56 15.04
CA ILE A 343 -18.85 24.34 15.83
C ILE A 343 -19.61 24.77 17.09
N PRO A 344 -20.78 24.18 17.40
CA PRO A 344 -21.52 24.49 18.61
C PRO A 344 -20.66 24.36 19.87
N GLY A 345 -20.63 25.40 20.72
CA GLY A 345 -19.86 25.43 21.95
C GLY A 345 -18.36 25.76 21.79
N VAL A 346 -17.85 26.01 20.58
CA VAL A 346 -16.45 26.37 20.32
C VAL A 346 -16.37 27.72 19.61
N ARG A 347 -15.52 28.64 20.10
CA ARG A 347 -15.31 29.93 19.46
C ARG A 347 -14.63 29.75 18.08
N PRO A 348 -15.11 30.46 17.02
CA PRO A 348 -14.46 30.43 15.71
C PRO A 348 -13.01 30.94 15.78
N GLY A 349 -12.09 30.30 15.03
CA GLY A 349 -10.68 30.65 14.95
C GLY A 349 -9.78 29.65 15.67
N SER A 350 -8.79 30.13 16.44
CA SER A 350 -7.77 29.26 17.07
C SER A 350 -8.34 28.18 18.01
N ALA A 351 -9.45 28.48 18.71
CA ALA A 351 -10.13 27.49 19.55
C ALA A 351 -10.72 26.34 18.72
N THR A 352 -11.27 26.62 17.54
CA THR A 352 -11.76 25.61 16.59
C THR A 352 -10.60 24.74 16.08
N THR A 353 -9.46 25.35 15.73
CA THR A 353 -8.24 24.61 15.32
C THR A 353 -7.78 23.65 16.41
N GLN A 354 -7.69 24.13 17.65
CA GLN A 354 -7.28 23.31 18.80
C GLN A 354 -8.27 22.17 19.08
N TYR A 355 -9.57 22.44 18.97
CA TYR A 355 -10.61 21.42 19.13
C TYR A 355 -10.48 20.32 18.10
N ILE A 356 -10.37 20.67 16.81
CA ILE A 356 -10.21 19.72 15.71
C ILE A 356 -8.92 18.90 15.90
N LYS A 357 -7.78 19.54 16.21
CA LYS A 357 -6.51 18.87 16.47
C LYS A 357 -6.61 17.87 17.62
N ARG A 358 -7.29 18.24 18.71
CA ARG A 358 -7.52 17.35 19.84
C ARG A 358 -8.35 16.13 19.45
N VAL A 359 -9.45 16.34 18.70
CA VAL A 359 -10.31 15.25 18.23
C VAL A 359 -9.53 14.29 17.32
N ILE A 360 -8.75 14.80 16.37
CA ILE A 360 -7.94 13.98 15.46
C ILE A 360 -6.94 13.14 16.27
N ASN A 361 -6.19 13.73 17.18
CA ASN A 361 -5.20 13.02 17.97
C ASN A 361 -5.84 11.88 18.80
N HIS A 362 -7.03 12.11 19.36
CA HIS A 362 -7.75 11.09 20.13
C HIS A 362 -8.32 9.95 19.27
N ILE A 363 -8.63 10.22 17.99
CA ILE A 363 -9.17 9.21 17.08
C ILE A 363 -8.03 8.42 16.41
N THR A 364 -6.91 9.07 16.13
CA THR A 364 -5.76 8.42 15.45
C THR A 364 -5.12 7.34 16.31
N LEU A 365 -5.07 7.51 17.63
CA LEU A 365 -4.46 6.51 18.52
C LEU A 365 -5.19 5.15 18.47
N PRO A 366 -6.51 5.06 18.75
CA PRO A 366 -7.21 3.78 18.69
C PRO A 366 -7.25 3.22 17.27
N GLY A 367 -7.33 4.08 16.23
CA GLY A 367 -7.25 3.65 14.84
C GLY A 367 -5.91 3.01 14.51
N GLY A 368 -4.80 3.67 14.86
CA GLY A 368 -3.44 3.15 14.65
C GLY A 368 -3.15 1.88 15.44
N LEU A 369 -3.59 1.80 16.70
CA LEU A 369 -3.46 0.60 17.52
C LEU A 369 -4.24 -0.58 16.95
N PHE A 370 -5.47 -0.36 16.50
CA PHE A 370 -6.29 -1.40 15.88
C PHE A 370 -5.62 -1.97 14.62
N ILE A 371 -5.11 -1.09 13.75
CA ILE A 371 -4.40 -1.50 12.55
C ILE A 371 -3.14 -2.28 12.90
N ALA A 372 -2.36 -1.82 13.87
CA ALA A 372 -1.16 -2.50 14.34
C ALA A 372 -1.46 -3.89 14.92
N LEU A 373 -2.53 -4.02 15.70
CA LEU A 373 -2.97 -5.32 16.24
C LEU A 373 -3.34 -6.30 15.12
N ILE A 374 -4.13 -5.86 14.12
CA ILE A 374 -4.48 -6.73 12.99
C ILE A 374 -3.24 -7.11 12.16
N ALA A 375 -2.27 -6.21 12.02
CA ALA A 375 -1.03 -6.50 11.32
C ALA A 375 -0.18 -7.56 12.03
N ILE A 376 -0.19 -7.57 13.37
CA ILE A 376 0.66 -8.44 14.20
C ILE A 376 0.04 -9.83 14.41
N VAL A 377 -1.30 -9.92 14.55
CA VAL A 377 -1.98 -11.20 14.85
C VAL A 377 -1.60 -12.34 13.92
N PRO A 378 -1.60 -12.21 12.58
CA PRO A 378 -1.15 -13.28 11.70
C PRO A 378 0.34 -13.60 11.84
N SER A 379 1.19 -12.62 12.14
CA SER A 379 2.62 -12.86 12.36
C SER A 379 2.86 -13.70 13.62
N ILE A 380 2.06 -13.49 14.67
CA ILE A 380 2.07 -14.33 15.87
C ILE A 380 1.58 -15.75 15.54
N LEU A 381 0.47 -15.87 14.82
CA LEU A 381 -0.05 -17.17 14.41
C LEU A 381 0.96 -17.94 13.53
N PHE A 382 1.64 -17.26 12.62
CA PHE A 382 2.69 -17.86 11.81
C PHE A 382 3.85 -18.39 12.66
N TYR A 383 4.27 -17.65 13.68
CA TYR A 383 5.34 -18.07 14.59
C TYR A 383 5.02 -19.38 15.30
N PHE A 384 3.75 -19.61 15.68
CA PHE A 384 3.32 -20.83 16.37
C PHE A 384 3.01 -22.00 15.43
N THR A 385 2.52 -21.74 14.22
CA THR A 385 2.03 -22.79 13.31
C THR A 385 2.99 -23.12 12.18
N GLY A 386 3.88 -22.18 11.79
CA GLY A 386 4.79 -22.33 10.65
C GLY A 386 4.10 -22.43 9.27
N ASN A 387 2.76 -22.27 9.21
CA ASN A 387 1.99 -22.50 8.00
C ASN A 387 2.11 -21.36 6.99
N GLN A 388 2.50 -21.69 5.75
CA GLN A 388 2.72 -20.71 4.66
C GLN A 388 1.45 -19.93 4.28
N LEU A 389 0.26 -20.49 4.50
CA LEU A 389 -1.00 -19.79 4.26
C LEU A 389 -1.14 -18.54 5.13
N ILE A 390 -0.76 -18.63 6.41
CA ILE A 390 -0.78 -17.49 7.32
C ILE A 390 0.20 -16.41 6.85
N GLN A 391 1.30 -16.81 6.26
CA GLN A 391 2.27 -15.89 5.70
C GLN A 391 1.70 -15.14 4.48
N ALA A 392 0.98 -15.83 3.59
CA ALA A 392 0.33 -15.21 2.43
C ALA A 392 -0.80 -14.25 2.83
N PHE A 393 -1.56 -14.59 3.87
CA PHE A 393 -2.58 -13.75 4.48
C PHE A 393 -2.04 -12.90 5.64
N GLY A 394 -0.74 -12.62 5.69
CA GLY A 394 -0.15 -11.76 6.72
C GLY A 394 -0.99 -10.51 6.96
N GLY A 395 -1.05 -10.03 8.22
CA GLY A 395 -1.96 -8.94 8.61
C GLY A 395 -1.82 -7.69 7.76
N THR A 396 -0.60 -7.40 7.31
CA THR A 396 -0.33 -6.29 6.38
C THR A 396 -0.99 -6.52 5.02
N SER A 397 -0.94 -7.75 4.49
CA SER A 397 -1.52 -8.10 3.18
C SER A 397 -3.05 -7.98 3.19
N ILE A 398 -3.72 -8.50 4.22
CA ILE A 398 -5.18 -8.41 4.37
C ILE A 398 -5.62 -6.94 4.49
N LEU A 399 -4.93 -6.16 5.32
CA LEU A 399 -5.24 -4.75 5.51
C LEU A 399 -5.09 -3.94 4.21
N ILE A 400 -4.00 -4.16 3.47
CA ILE A 400 -3.78 -3.52 2.18
C ILE A 400 -4.87 -3.94 1.19
N MET A 401 -5.19 -5.23 1.13
CA MET A 401 -6.19 -5.75 0.22
C MET A 401 -7.58 -5.14 0.47
N ILE A 402 -8.03 -5.12 1.73
CA ILE A 402 -9.34 -4.56 2.08
C ILE A 402 -9.35 -3.05 1.93
N GLY A 403 -8.32 -2.35 2.38
CA GLY A 403 -8.24 -0.89 2.29
C GLY A 403 -8.25 -0.39 0.84
N VAL A 404 -7.48 -1.03 -0.04
CA VAL A 404 -7.47 -0.69 -1.48
C VAL A 404 -8.81 -1.00 -2.13
N ALA A 405 -9.44 -2.14 -1.80
CA ALA A 405 -10.77 -2.48 -2.30
C ALA A 405 -11.82 -1.44 -1.88
N LEU A 406 -11.80 -1.02 -0.60
CA LEU A 406 -12.72 -0.01 -0.08
C LEU A 406 -12.48 1.38 -0.70
N ASP A 407 -11.22 1.81 -0.87
CA ASP A 407 -10.89 3.07 -1.51
C ASP A 407 -11.34 3.09 -2.97
N THR A 408 -11.09 2.02 -3.70
CA THR A 408 -11.52 1.88 -5.10
C THR A 408 -13.05 1.90 -5.23
N MET A 409 -13.75 1.15 -4.35
CA MET A 409 -15.22 1.16 -4.31
C MET A 409 -15.79 2.53 -3.99
N SER A 410 -15.19 3.25 -3.04
CA SER A 410 -15.60 4.62 -2.68
C SER A 410 -15.44 5.59 -3.86
N LYS A 411 -14.37 5.45 -4.64
CA LYS A 411 -14.14 6.26 -5.86
C LYS A 411 -15.14 5.94 -6.97
N ILE A 412 -15.46 4.65 -7.17
CA ILE A 412 -16.51 4.22 -8.11
C ILE A 412 -17.85 4.80 -7.70
N GLU A 413 -18.21 4.71 -6.41
CA GLU A 413 -19.48 5.26 -5.89
C GLU A 413 -19.57 6.78 -6.04
N SER A 414 -18.47 7.49 -5.82
CA SER A 414 -18.40 8.94 -6.01
C SER A 414 -18.61 9.35 -7.47
N GLN A 415 -17.97 8.65 -8.41
CA GLN A 415 -18.11 8.91 -9.85
C GLN A 415 -19.51 8.56 -10.34
N LEU A 416 -20.12 7.48 -9.84
CA LEU A 416 -21.48 7.11 -10.17
C LEU A 416 -22.49 8.16 -9.69
N LYS A 417 -22.32 8.69 -8.47
CA LYS A 417 -23.15 9.76 -7.93
C LYS A 417 -23.04 11.04 -8.78
N MET A 418 -21.84 11.43 -9.17
CA MET A 418 -21.64 12.61 -10.05
C MET A 418 -22.39 12.45 -11.38
N HIS A 419 -22.26 11.28 -12.01
CA HIS A 419 -22.97 11.01 -13.27
C HIS A 419 -24.50 11.04 -13.15
N ASN A 420 -25.04 10.55 -12.03
CA ASN A 420 -26.48 10.60 -11.78
C ASN A 420 -27.00 12.05 -11.58
N TYR A 421 -26.18 12.95 -11.02
CA TYR A 421 -26.50 14.37 -10.91
C TYR A 421 -26.53 15.07 -12.28
N ASP A 422 -25.60 14.78 -13.17
CA ASP A 422 -25.57 15.33 -14.53
C ASP A 422 -26.77 14.86 -15.37
N GLY A 423 -27.34 13.70 -15.07
CA GLY A 423 -28.55 13.18 -15.71
C GLY A 423 -29.86 13.92 -15.30
N PHE A 424 -29.85 14.64 -14.18
CA PHE A 424 -30.99 15.44 -13.74
C PHE A 424 -31.08 16.83 -14.42
N PHE A 425 -30.00 17.26 -15.07
CA PHE A 425 -29.94 18.56 -15.78
C PHE A 425 -30.03 18.41 -17.31
N LYS A 426 -30.20 17.20 -17.81
CA LYS A 426 -30.57 16.91 -19.20
C LYS A 426 -32.03 16.48 -19.28
#